data_519f7daba3678163067bffb7d22326ac
#
_entry.id   519f7daba3678163067bffb7d22326ac
#
_cell.length_a   1.000
_cell.length_b   1.000
_cell.length_c   1.000
_cell.angle_alpha   90.00
_cell.angle_beta   90.00
_cell.angle_gamma   90.00
#
_symmetry.space_group_name_H-M   'P 1'
#
loop_
_entity.id
_entity.type
_entity.pdbx_description
1 polymer ?
#
loop_
_entity_poly.entity_id
_entity_poly.type
_entity_poly.pdbx_seq_one_letter_code
_entity_poly.pdbx_strand_id
1 'polypeptide(L)'
;MLLTHKLTGHTDFKAITPVTSVAAFMTDASLINAVLGIDSSIDVFTFDPVANMGDGGINDYLYEKGNQLTVLAFALQNITNNLNTTNETTQDYFKAITEEIEKEYTETNSKVNIETESFITKVFDNIVAAKSVSIEETSKSNTISALAGICLL
;
A
#
# COMPACT_ATOMS: atom_id res chain seq x y z
N MET A 1 10.95 2.35 9.32
CA MET A 1 10.19 2.40 8.05
C MET A 1 10.74 3.53 7.20
N LEU A 2 11.04 3.30 5.93
CA LEU A 2 11.45 4.35 4.99
C LEU A 2 10.27 4.65 4.07
N LEU A 3 9.71 5.84 4.20
CA LEU A 3 8.74 6.38 3.25
C LEU A 3 9.51 7.12 2.16
N THR A 4 9.08 6.97 0.91
CA THR A 4 9.75 7.59 -0.24
C THR A 4 8.80 8.51 -0.98
N HIS A 5 9.38 9.55 -1.57
CA HIS A 5 8.70 10.47 -2.46
C HIS A 5 9.63 10.81 -3.63
N LYS A 6 9.10 10.81 -4.84
CA LYS A 6 9.86 11.22 -6.02
C LYS A 6 9.91 12.75 -6.09
N LEU A 7 11.03 13.33 -5.67
CA LEU A 7 11.23 14.78 -5.72
C LEU A 7 11.53 15.22 -7.16
N THR A 8 10.70 16.08 -7.72
CA THR A 8 10.91 16.72 -9.01
C THR A 8 11.10 18.22 -8.81
N GLY A 9 12.32 18.64 -8.42
CA GLY A 9 12.80 20.01 -8.51
C GLY A 9 12.01 21.13 -7.80
N HIS A 10 11.20 20.81 -6.78
CA HIS A 10 10.39 21.80 -6.08
C HIS A 10 10.99 22.23 -4.75
N THR A 11 10.84 23.52 -4.42
CA THR A 11 11.23 24.11 -3.14
C THR A 11 10.10 24.09 -2.11
N ASP A 12 8.89 23.71 -2.50
CA ASP A 12 7.70 23.73 -1.66
C ASP A 12 7.56 22.48 -0.80
N PHE A 13 6.73 22.57 0.23
CA PHE A 13 6.40 21.44 1.10
C PHE A 13 5.92 20.24 0.28
N LYS A 14 6.47 19.07 0.61
CA LYS A 14 6.05 17.79 0.03
C LYS A 14 5.74 16.80 1.15
N ALA A 15 4.54 16.27 1.11
CA ALA A 15 4.13 15.23 2.05
C ALA A 15 4.86 13.91 1.75
N ILE A 16 5.46 13.32 2.78
CA ILE A 16 6.03 11.97 2.72
C ILE A 16 5.12 11.06 3.54
N THR A 17 4.21 10.39 2.87
CA THR A 17 3.19 9.54 3.47
C THR A 17 3.24 8.13 2.85
N PRO A 18 2.57 7.13 3.44
CA PRO A 18 2.42 5.83 2.80
C PRO A 18 1.75 5.91 1.41
N VAL A 19 0.77 6.83 1.24
CA VAL A 19 0.11 7.06 -0.05
C VAL A 19 1.09 7.60 -1.09
N THR A 20 1.90 8.61 -0.74
CA THR A 20 2.93 9.13 -1.65
C THR A 20 4.06 8.14 -1.89
N SER A 21 4.28 7.20 -0.97
CA SER A 21 5.24 6.10 -1.18
C SER A 21 4.75 5.11 -2.23
N VAL A 22 3.45 4.80 -2.26
CA VAL A 22 2.83 4.04 -3.37
C VAL A 22 3.02 4.81 -4.68
N ALA A 23 2.65 6.09 -4.72
CA ALA A 23 2.79 6.92 -5.91
C ALA A 23 4.23 6.97 -6.45
N ALA A 24 5.24 6.91 -5.56
CA ALA A 24 6.65 6.93 -5.95
C ALA A 24 7.10 5.68 -6.72
N PHE A 25 6.40 4.55 -6.55
CA PHE A 25 6.65 3.30 -7.26
C PHE A 25 5.75 3.10 -8.48
N MET A 26 4.70 3.91 -8.64
CA MET A 26 3.80 3.83 -9.80
C MET A 26 4.52 4.23 -11.08
N THR A 27 4.12 3.58 -12.17
CA THR A 27 4.53 3.95 -13.53
C THR A 27 4.03 5.35 -13.89
N ASP A 28 2.79 5.66 -13.49
CA ASP A 28 2.20 6.99 -13.61
C ASP A 28 1.64 7.43 -12.24
N ALA A 29 2.41 8.23 -11.52
CA ALA A 29 2.04 8.75 -10.20
C ALA A 29 0.79 9.66 -10.23
N SER A 30 0.39 10.20 -11.39
CA SER A 30 -0.83 11.02 -11.49
C SER A 30 -2.11 10.22 -11.28
N LEU A 31 -2.06 8.90 -11.40
CA LEU A 31 -3.19 8.01 -11.20
C LEU A 31 -3.45 7.68 -9.72
N ILE A 32 -2.61 8.12 -8.78
CA ILE A 32 -2.73 7.74 -7.36
C ILE A 32 -4.12 8.00 -6.77
N ASN A 33 -4.73 9.13 -7.12
CA ASN A 33 -6.07 9.45 -6.66
C ASN A 33 -7.12 8.48 -7.23
N ALA A 34 -7.04 8.21 -8.51
CA ALA A 34 -7.98 7.31 -9.19
C ALA A 34 -7.89 5.88 -8.65
N VAL A 35 -6.67 5.35 -8.50
CA VAL A 35 -6.47 3.96 -8.04
C VAL A 35 -6.89 3.75 -6.60
N LEU A 36 -6.75 4.74 -5.72
CA LEU A 36 -7.16 4.65 -4.32
C LEU A 36 -8.55 5.24 -4.03
N GLY A 37 -9.25 5.78 -5.05
CA GLY A 37 -10.55 6.40 -4.88
C GLY A 37 -10.52 7.72 -4.09
N ILE A 38 -9.42 8.45 -4.17
CA ILE A 38 -9.24 9.77 -3.57
C ILE A 38 -9.84 10.82 -4.52
N ASP A 39 -10.49 11.84 -3.98
CA ASP A 39 -11.02 12.93 -4.78
C ASP A 39 -9.92 13.61 -5.61
N SER A 40 -10.18 13.82 -6.90
CA SER A 40 -9.20 14.37 -7.85
C SER A 40 -8.80 15.83 -7.55
N SER A 41 -9.55 16.55 -6.73
CA SER A 41 -9.21 17.90 -6.27
C SER A 41 -8.11 17.92 -5.21
N ILE A 42 -7.77 16.77 -4.63
CA ILE A 42 -6.76 16.64 -3.58
C ILE A 42 -5.39 16.38 -4.21
N ASP A 43 -4.44 17.24 -3.94
CA ASP A 43 -3.03 16.97 -4.23
C ASP A 43 -2.39 16.22 -3.06
N VAL A 44 -2.35 14.89 -3.14
CA VAL A 44 -1.78 14.02 -2.08
C VAL A 44 -0.31 14.32 -1.79
N PHE A 45 0.39 14.96 -2.72
CA PHE A 45 1.82 15.27 -2.56
C PHE A 45 2.07 16.51 -1.69
N THR A 46 1.07 17.34 -1.49
CA THR A 46 1.14 18.55 -0.65
C THR A 46 0.16 18.50 0.53
N PHE A 47 -0.70 17.51 0.56
CA PHE A 47 -1.73 17.37 1.58
C PHE A 47 -1.18 16.74 2.86
N ASP A 48 -1.44 17.35 4.01
CA ASP A 48 -1.10 16.78 5.33
C ASP A 48 -2.32 16.06 5.91
N PRO A 49 -2.36 14.72 5.89
CA PRO A 49 -3.51 13.95 6.40
C PRO A 49 -3.66 14.01 7.92
N VAL A 50 -2.67 14.54 8.63
CA VAL A 50 -2.67 14.61 10.11
C VAL A 50 -3.19 15.96 10.61
N ALA A 51 -3.09 17.01 9.79
CA ALA A 51 -3.35 18.39 10.21
C ALA A 51 -4.77 18.63 10.79
N ASN A 52 -5.78 17.91 10.30
CA ASN A 52 -7.17 18.07 10.73
C ASN A 52 -7.85 16.69 10.95
N MET A 53 -7.13 15.77 11.57
CA MET A 53 -7.70 14.47 11.93
C MET A 53 -8.87 14.59 12.90
N GLY A 54 -9.88 13.75 12.71
CA GLY A 54 -11.06 13.69 13.57
C GLY A 54 -12.26 14.49 13.06
N ASP A 55 -12.11 15.19 11.92
CA ASP A 55 -13.21 15.97 11.31
C ASP A 55 -14.13 15.13 10.39
N GLY A 56 -13.85 13.83 10.24
CA GLY A 56 -14.64 12.88 9.44
C GLY A 56 -14.57 13.12 7.94
N GLY A 57 -13.51 13.79 7.46
CA GLY A 57 -13.36 14.18 6.08
C GLY A 57 -12.23 13.47 5.34
N ILE A 58 -11.67 14.16 4.35
CA ILE A 58 -10.58 13.63 3.52
C ILE A 58 -9.31 13.35 4.32
N ASN A 59 -9.04 14.08 5.41
CA ASN A 59 -7.89 13.83 6.26
C ASN A 59 -7.98 12.45 6.91
N ASP A 60 -9.14 12.09 7.45
CA ASP A 60 -9.37 10.79 8.09
C ASP A 60 -9.24 9.67 7.04
N TYR A 61 -9.81 9.86 5.86
CA TYR A 61 -9.71 8.90 4.76
C TYR A 61 -8.25 8.66 4.32
N LEU A 62 -7.46 9.72 4.10
CA LEU A 62 -6.07 9.60 3.70
C LEU A 62 -5.19 9.01 4.80
N TYR A 63 -5.48 9.37 6.06
CA TYR A 63 -4.79 8.80 7.21
C TYR A 63 -5.08 7.30 7.34
N GLU A 64 -6.35 6.91 7.21
CA GLU A 64 -6.78 5.51 7.22
C GLU A 64 -6.10 4.72 6.10
N LYS A 65 -6.14 5.20 4.85
CA LYS A 65 -5.46 4.54 3.72
C LYS A 65 -3.95 4.44 3.93
N GLY A 66 -3.34 5.47 4.49
CA GLY A 66 -1.92 5.44 4.85
C GLY A 66 -1.61 4.37 5.91
N ASN A 67 -2.45 4.26 6.93
CA ASN A 67 -2.29 3.23 7.96
C ASN A 67 -2.48 1.82 7.38
N GLN A 68 -3.49 1.59 6.58
CA GLN A 68 -3.75 0.30 5.92
C GLN A 68 -2.57 -0.14 5.06
N LEU A 69 -2.03 0.74 4.22
CA LEU A 69 -0.83 0.48 3.42
C LEU A 69 0.39 0.15 4.28
N THR A 70 0.57 0.90 5.37
CA THR A 70 1.68 0.69 6.32
C THR A 70 1.57 -0.67 7.00
N VAL A 71 0.40 -0.96 7.56
CA VAL A 71 0.15 -2.23 8.26
C VAL A 71 0.32 -3.41 7.32
N LEU A 72 -0.22 -3.32 6.10
CA LEU A 72 -0.07 -4.37 5.10
C LEU A 72 1.41 -4.61 4.74
N ALA A 73 2.17 -3.55 4.45
CA ALA A 73 3.59 -3.67 4.11
C ALA A 73 4.41 -4.28 5.25
N PHE A 74 4.20 -3.83 6.49
CA PHE A 74 4.91 -4.38 7.65
C PHE A 74 4.53 -5.82 7.96
N ALA A 75 3.25 -6.15 7.89
CA ALA A 75 2.80 -7.50 8.17
C ALA A 75 3.34 -8.48 7.12
N LEU A 76 3.27 -8.12 5.83
CA LEU A 76 3.86 -8.91 4.75
C LEU A 76 5.37 -9.08 4.95
N GLN A 77 6.09 -8.01 5.30
CA GLN A 77 7.52 -8.07 5.60
C GLN A 77 7.82 -9.05 6.74
N ASN A 78 7.12 -8.95 7.86
CA ASN A 78 7.36 -9.81 9.02
C ASN A 78 7.10 -11.28 8.69
N ILE A 79 5.99 -11.57 8.01
CA ILE A 79 5.62 -12.94 7.68
C ILE A 79 6.64 -13.54 6.72
N THR A 80 6.94 -12.86 5.63
CA THR A 80 7.81 -13.42 4.59
C THR A 80 9.27 -13.46 5.00
N ASN A 81 9.77 -12.51 5.80
CA ASN A 81 11.14 -12.57 6.32
C ASN A 81 11.32 -13.69 7.34
N ASN A 82 10.27 -14.05 8.10
CA ASN A 82 10.30 -15.24 8.98
C ASN A 82 10.29 -16.56 8.20
N LEU A 83 9.77 -16.55 6.97
CA LEU A 83 9.74 -17.72 6.10
C LEU A 83 11.02 -17.90 5.26
N ASN A 84 11.76 -16.81 5.09
CA ASN A 84 12.99 -16.81 4.30
C ASN A 84 14.00 -15.83 4.91
N THR A 85 15.27 -16.17 4.87
CA THR A 85 16.38 -15.38 5.44
C THR A 85 16.77 -14.13 4.63
N THR A 86 15.94 -13.69 3.70
CA THR A 86 16.20 -12.49 2.88
C THR A 86 15.90 -11.23 3.69
N ASN A 87 16.85 -10.30 3.72
CA ASN A 87 16.71 -8.99 4.38
C ASN A 87 16.03 -7.98 3.47
N GLU A 88 14.77 -8.22 3.09
CA GLU A 88 14.02 -7.23 2.35
C GLU A 88 13.54 -6.09 3.25
N THR A 89 13.51 -4.92 2.67
CA THR A 89 13.10 -3.69 3.35
C THR A 89 11.59 -3.48 3.20
N THR A 90 10.98 -2.68 4.06
CA THR A 90 9.57 -2.27 3.92
C THR A 90 9.29 -1.65 2.54
N GLN A 91 10.29 -1.03 1.93
CA GLN A 91 10.19 -0.43 0.61
C GLN A 91 9.87 -1.44 -0.49
N ASP A 92 10.46 -2.65 -0.42
CA ASP A 92 10.21 -3.71 -1.39
C ASP A 92 8.75 -4.19 -1.33
N TYR A 93 8.14 -4.16 -0.13
CA TYR A 93 6.73 -4.49 0.05
C TYR A 93 5.79 -3.39 -0.44
N PHE A 94 6.16 -2.10 -0.25
CA PHE A 94 5.41 -1.01 -0.89
C PHE A 94 5.43 -1.12 -2.41
N LYS A 95 6.56 -1.50 -2.99
CA LYS A 95 6.68 -1.74 -4.42
C LYS A 95 5.76 -2.88 -4.88
N ALA A 96 5.79 -4.03 -4.21
CA ALA A 96 4.92 -5.17 -4.54
C ALA A 96 3.42 -4.82 -4.42
N ILE A 97 3.03 -4.07 -3.38
CA ILE A 97 1.66 -3.56 -3.22
C ILE A 97 1.29 -2.65 -4.39
N THR A 98 2.19 -1.74 -4.79
CA THR A 98 1.96 -0.81 -5.90
C THR A 98 1.78 -1.54 -7.23
N GLU A 99 2.61 -2.54 -7.51
CA GLU A 99 2.52 -3.34 -8.74
C GLU A 99 1.15 -4.04 -8.85
N GLU A 100 0.62 -4.57 -7.74
CA GLU A 100 -0.72 -5.19 -7.76
C GLU A 100 -1.84 -4.14 -7.86
N ILE A 101 -1.69 -2.96 -7.23
CA ILE A 101 -2.63 -1.84 -7.40
C ILE A 101 -2.73 -1.43 -8.88
N GLU A 102 -1.59 -1.19 -9.54
CA GLU A 102 -1.57 -0.79 -10.96
C GLU A 102 -2.18 -1.86 -11.87
N LYS A 103 -1.86 -3.12 -11.61
CA LYS A 103 -2.40 -4.25 -12.36
C LYS A 103 -3.92 -4.34 -12.22
N GLU A 104 -4.43 -4.35 -10.98
CA GLU A 104 -5.87 -4.46 -10.73
C GLU A 104 -6.63 -3.26 -11.29
N TYR A 105 -6.08 -2.05 -11.16
CA TYR A 105 -6.66 -0.86 -11.77
C TYR A 105 -6.69 -0.94 -13.30
N THR A 106 -5.62 -1.43 -13.92
CA THR A 106 -5.55 -1.60 -15.38
C THR A 106 -6.56 -2.63 -15.88
N GLU A 107 -6.76 -3.71 -15.14
CA GLU A 107 -7.70 -4.77 -15.48
C GLU A 107 -9.17 -4.35 -15.32
N THR A 108 -9.47 -3.55 -14.29
CA THR A 108 -10.86 -3.25 -13.91
C THR A 108 -11.31 -1.83 -14.27
N ASN A 109 -10.37 -0.93 -14.50
CA ASN A 109 -10.58 0.52 -14.64
C ASN A 109 -11.41 1.11 -13.47
N SER A 110 -11.20 0.57 -12.27
CA SER A 110 -11.93 0.93 -11.05
C SER A 110 -10.97 1.08 -9.88
N LYS A 111 -11.37 1.89 -8.89
CA LYS A 111 -10.57 2.02 -7.67
C LYS A 111 -10.29 0.64 -7.05
N VAL A 112 -9.09 0.47 -6.54
CA VAL A 112 -8.64 -0.77 -5.92
C VAL A 112 -8.99 -0.77 -4.43
N ASN A 113 -9.60 -1.85 -3.97
CA ASN A 113 -9.86 -2.04 -2.54
C ASN A 113 -8.74 -2.89 -1.91
N ILE A 114 -7.77 -2.22 -1.31
CA ILE A 114 -6.59 -2.84 -0.70
C ILE A 114 -6.89 -3.66 0.57
N GLU A 115 -8.10 -3.57 1.10
CA GLU A 115 -8.53 -4.23 2.35
C GLU A 115 -9.09 -5.64 2.10
N THR A 116 -9.38 -5.99 0.85
CA THR A 116 -10.00 -7.27 0.53
C THR A 116 -9.02 -8.44 0.66
N GLU A 117 -9.51 -9.57 1.14
CA GLU A 117 -8.73 -10.82 1.15
C GLU A 117 -8.21 -11.16 -0.26
N SER A 118 -9.00 -10.87 -1.31
CA SER A 118 -8.60 -11.11 -2.70
C SER A 118 -7.35 -10.28 -3.07
N PHE A 119 -7.34 -8.99 -2.77
CA PHE A 119 -6.18 -8.13 -3.04
C PHE A 119 -4.96 -8.59 -2.24
N ILE A 120 -5.13 -8.80 -0.92
CA ILE A 120 -4.06 -9.23 -0.03
C ILE A 120 -3.47 -10.57 -0.48
N THR A 121 -4.34 -11.51 -0.92
CA THR A 121 -3.91 -12.80 -1.48
C THR A 121 -2.99 -12.61 -2.69
N LYS A 122 -3.39 -11.77 -3.64
CA LYS A 122 -2.61 -11.51 -4.85
C LYS A 122 -1.23 -10.93 -4.53
N VAL A 123 -1.18 -9.91 -3.66
CA VAL A 123 0.10 -9.32 -3.21
C VAL A 123 0.97 -10.36 -2.54
N PHE A 124 0.40 -11.13 -1.62
CA PHE A 124 1.12 -12.19 -0.90
C PHE A 124 1.67 -13.25 -1.85
N ASP A 125 0.86 -13.74 -2.80
CA ASP A 125 1.27 -14.74 -3.78
C ASP A 125 2.39 -14.24 -4.69
N ASN A 126 2.31 -12.99 -5.13
CA ASN A 126 3.37 -12.37 -5.94
C ASN A 126 4.70 -12.32 -5.17
N ILE A 127 4.67 -11.95 -3.89
CA ILE A 127 5.86 -11.90 -3.03
C ILE A 127 6.42 -13.31 -2.81
N VAL A 128 5.58 -14.28 -2.50
CA VAL A 128 5.97 -15.68 -2.25
C VAL A 128 6.55 -16.32 -3.52
N ALA A 129 5.93 -16.09 -4.67
CA ALA A 129 6.42 -16.57 -5.96
C ALA A 129 7.78 -15.97 -6.32
N ALA A 130 7.96 -14.66 -6.11
CA ALA A 130 9.23 -13.98 -6.35
C ALA A 130 10.37 -14.55 -5.47
N LYS A 131 10.04 -15.04 -4.28
CA LYS A 131 10.99 -15.63 -3.32
C LYS A 131 11.19 -17.12 -3.46
N SER A 132 10.43 -17.79 -4.32
CA SER A 132 10.43 -19.25 -4.46
C SER A 132 10.21 -19.99 -3.13
N VAL A 133 9.35 -19.43 -2.26
CA VAL A 133 8.99 -20.01 -0.96
C VAL A 133 7.70 -20.80 -1.12
N SER A 134 7.63 -21.97 -0.48
CA SER A 134 6.40 -22.77 -0.39
C SER A 134 5.75 -22.57 0.98
N ILE A 135 4.48 -22.22 1.01
CA ILE A 135 3.69 -22.03 2.23
C ILE A 135 2.51 -22.99 2.19
N GLU A 136 2.22 -23.60 3.34
CA GLU A 136 1.03 -24.45 3.48
C GLU A 136 -0.24 -23.59 3.32
N GLU A 137 -1.21 -24.06 2.54
CA GLU A 137 -2.44 -23.31 2.21
C GLU A 137 -3.25 -22.91 3.44
N THR A 138 -3.30 -23.76 4.47
CA THR A 138 -3.99 -23.42 5.74
C THR A 138 -3.33 -22.25 6.45
N SER A 139 -2.01 -22.23 6.51
CA SER A 139 -1.24 -21.13 7.11
C SER A 139 -1.38 -19.85 6.31
N LYS A 140 -1.38 -19.95 4.98
CA LYS A 140 -1.62 -18.84 4.07
C LYS A 140 -3.02 -18.23 4.30
N SER A 141 -4.07 -19.06 4.28
CA SER A 141 -5.45 -18.61 4.46
C SER A 141 -5.65 -17.89 5.79
N ASN A 142 -5.17 -18.46 6.89
CA ASN A 142 -5.26 -17.85 8.22
C ASN A 142 -4.52 -16.51 8.28
N THR A 143 -3.37 -16.41 7.63
CA THR A 143 -2.58 -15.18 7.57
C THR A 143 -3.32 -14.09 6.80
N ILE A 144 -3.86 -14.41 5.62
CA ILE A 144 -4.60 -13.47 4.78
C ILE A 144 -5.84 -12.94 5.48
N SER A 145 -6.63 -13.82 6.10
CA SER A 145 -7.82 -13.42 6.85
C SER A 145 -7.48 -12.53 8.05
N ALA A 146 -6.38 -12.81 8.74
CA ALA A 146 -5.90 -11.96 9.83
C ALA A 146 -5.47 -10.57 9.32
N LEU A 147 -4.77 -10.50 8.17
CA LEU A 147 -4.35 -9.23 7.57
C LEU A 147 -5.55 -8.39 7.11
N ALA A 148 -6.53 -9.00 6.45
CA ALA A 148 -7.74 -8.31 6.05
C ALA A 148 -8.49 -7.75 7.27
N GLY A 149 -8.59 -8.53 8.34
CA GLY A 149 -9.21 -8.08 9.59
C GLY A 149 -8.49 -6.89 10.24
N ILE A 150 -7.17 -6.81 10.15
CA ILE A 150 -6.38 -5.69 10.67
C ILE A 150 -6.53 -4.44 9.79
N CYS A 151 -6.60 -4.60 8.47
CA CYS A 151 -6.77 -3.48 7.54
C CYS A 151 -8.16 -2.82 7.64
N LEU A 152 -9.15 -3.48 8.25
CA LEU A 152 -10.50 -2.97 8.46
C LEU A 152 -10.68 -2.19 9.79
N LEU A 153 -9.65 -2.12 10.63
CA LEU A 153 -9.65 -1.37 11.90
C LEU A 153 -9.15 0.06 11.72
#